data_27aff8c533f44466e1a066cef2fcea09
#
_entry.id   27aff8c533f44466e1a066cef2fcea09
#
_cell.length_a   1.000
_cell.length_b   1.000
_cell.length_c   1.000
_cell.angle_alpha   90.00
_cell.angle_beta   90.00
_cell.angle_gamma   90.00
#
_symmetry.space_group_name_H-M   'P 1'
#
loop_
_entity.id
_entity.type
_entity.pdbx_description
1 polymer ?
#
loop_
_entity_poly.entity_id
_entity_poly.type
_entity_poly.pdbx_seq_one_letter_code
_entity_poly.pdbx_strand_id
1 'polypeptide(L)'
;AIDYKYMCSDPGQTLIKNAIKEYGLDGVVVAACSPRMHEPTFRRACAEAGLNPYLCEIANIREHCSWVHEKGEATTRKAVDIVKSLVEKVKRNHPLVPIQVPITKKALVIGGGIAGIQASLDIANCGHQVILVEKEPSIGGHMSQLSGYRISGSATGPSRSAHLPSPDRRRWWRYDRSGRYLHTVSPASR
;
A
#
# COMPACT_ATOMS: atom_id res chain seq x y z
N ALA A 1 -26.21 -11.37 -16.13
CA ALA A 1 -24.75 -11.59 -15.93
C ALA A 1 -24.04 -11.44 -17.26
N ILE A 2 -22.85 -10.88 -17.22
CA ILE A 2 -21.99 -10.67 -18.39
C ILE A 2 -20.69 -11.40 -18.12
N ASP A 3 -20.19 -12.14 -19.10
CA ASP A 3 -18.92 -12.87 -19.03
C ASP A 3 -17.83 -12.17 -19.84
N TYR A 4 -16.63 -12.09 -19.28
CA TYR A 4 -15.45 -11.58 -19.96
C TYR A 4 -14.18 -12.17 -19.36
N LYS A 5 -13.22 -12.53 -20.20
CA LYS A 5 -12.03 -13.29 -19.78
C LYS A 5 -11.08 -12.49 -18.87
N TYR A 6 -10.96 -11.18 -19.07
CA TYR A 6 -10.02 -10.31 -18.36
C TYR A 6 -10.70 -9.04 -17.81
N MET A 7 -11.57 -9.20 -16.82
CA MET A 7 -12.37 -8.11 -16.26
C MET A 7 -11.55 -6.91 -15.73
N CYS A 8 -10.34 -7.14 -15.21
CA CYS A 8 -9.47 -6.06 -14.73
C CYS A 8 -8.75 -5.28 -15.83
N SER A 9 -8.79 -5.76 -17.09
CA SER A 9 -8.24 -5.03 -18.24
C SER A 9 -9.09 -3.83 -18.64
N ASP A 10 -8.54 -2.90 -19.42
CA ASP A 10 -9.29 -1.73 -19.89
C ASP A 10 -10.57 -2.09 -20.65
N PRO A 11 -10.59 -3.09 -21.56
CA PRO A 11 -11.83 -3.55 -22.18
C PRO A 11 -12.84 -4.11 -21.17
N GLY A 12 -12.39 -4.87 -20.16
CA GLY A 12 -13.26 -5.39 -19.11
C GLY A 12 -13.88 -4.28 -18.25
N GLN A 13 -13.07 -3.29 -17.85
CA GLN A 13 -13.56 -2.12 -17.14
C GLN A 13 -14.55 -1.30 -18.00
N THR A 14 -14.28 -1.18 -19.28
CA THR A 14 -15.21 -0.51 -20.23
C THR A 14 -16.54 -1.26 -20.31
N LEU A 15 -16.51 -2.59 -20.33
CA LEU A 15 -17.71 -3.40 -20.31
C LEU A 15 -18.54 -3.16 -19.05
N ILE A 16 -17.91 -3.09 -17.86
CA ILE A 16 -18.59 -2.75 -16.60
C ILE A 16 -19.24 -1.35 -16.70
N LYS A 17 -18.47 -0.36 -17.16
CA LYS A 17 -18.99 1.03 -17.32
C LYS A 17 -20.19 1.11 -18.26
N ASN A 18 -20.13 0.40 -19.36
CA ASN A 18 -21.24 0.36 -20.33
C ASN A 18 -22.46 -0.32 -19.73
N ALA A 19 -22.28 -1.48 -19.06
CA ALA A 19 -23.38 -2.20 -18.42
C ALA A 19 -24.07 -1.35 -17.33
N ILE A 20 -23.32 -0.60 -16.53
CA ILE A 20 -23.90 0.31 -15.51
C ILE A 20 -24.84 1.33 -16.18
N LYS A 21 -24.39 1.93 -17.28
CA LYS A 21 -25.17 2.96 -18.00
C LYS A 21 -26.34 2.38 -18.77
N GLU A 22 -26.13 1.27 -19.46
CA GLU A 22 -27.13 0.62 -20.31
C GLU A 22 -28.30 0.06 -19.50
N TYR A 23 -27.99 -0.57 -18.36
CA TYR A 23 -29.00 -1.25 -17.54
C TYR A 23 -29.42 -0.42 -16.31
N GLY A 24 -28.86 0.76 -16.08
CA GLY A 24 -29.16 1.59 -14.91
C GLY A 24 -28.89 0.87 -13.61
N LEU A 25 -27.69 0.27 -13.46
CA LEU A 25 -27.39 -0.61 -12.32
C LEU A 25 -27.15 0.20 -11.04
N ASP A 26 -27.76 -0.27 -9.94
CA ASP A 26 -27.62 0.29 -8.60
C ASP A 26 -26.47 -0.37 -7.82
N GLY A 27 -25.88 -1.44 -8.33
CA GLY A 27 -24.77 -2.16 -7.72
C GLY A 27 -24.12 -3.17 -8.66
N VAL A 28 -22.88 -3.51 -8.40
CA VAL A 28 -22.07 -4.42 -9.23
C VAL A 28 -21.40 -5.46 -8.36
N VAL A 29 -21.43 -6.72 -8.82
CA VAL A 29 -20.62 -7.80 -8.26
C VAL A 29 -19.72 -8.34 -9.36
N VAL A 30 -18.41 -8.27 -9.16
CA VAL A 30 -17.41 -8.82 -10.07
C VAL A 30 -16.92 -10.16 -9.54
N ALA A 31 -17.29 -11.25 -10.21
CA ALA A 31 -16.83 -12.60 -9.86
C ALA A 31 -15.47 -12.87 -10.54
N ALA A 32 -14.37 -12.76 -9.77
CA ALA A 32 -13.01 -12.82 -10.30
C ALA A 32 -12.01 -13.34 -9.25
N CYS A 33 -10.83 -12.75 -9.24
CA CYS A 33 -9.77 -13.01 -8.27
C CYS A 33 -10.00 -12.27 -6.93
N SER A 34 -9.00 -12.34 -6.03
CA SER A 34 -9.02 -11.64 -4.75
C SER A 34 -9.27 -10.13 -4.90
N PRO A 35 -10.09 -9.54 -4.04
CA PRO A 35 -10.28 -8.08 -3.99
C PRO A 35 -9.00 -7.31 -3.64
N ARG A 36 -8.03 -7.95 -2.99
CA ARG A 36 -6.78 -7.32 -2.52
C ARG A 36 -6.05 -6.50 -3.57
N MET A 37 -6.06 -6.96 -4.83
CA MET A 37 -5.32 -6.31 -5.91
C MET A 37 -6.19 -5.37 -6.74
N HIS A 38 -7.40 -5.79 -7.10
CA HIS A 38 -8.20 -5.12 -8.11
C HIS A 38 -9.46 -4.40 -7.58
N GLU A 39 -9.69 -4.40 -6.28
CA GLU A 39 -10.80 -3.66 -5.70
C GLU A 39 -10.78 -2.16 -6.08
N PRO A 40 -9.64 -1.45 -5.96
CA PRO A 40 -9.57 -0.06 -6.40
C PRO A 40 -9.83 0.13 -7.90
N THR A 41 -9.44 -0.86 -8.72
CA THR A 41 -9.66 -0.83 -10.17
C THR A 41 -11.14 -0.87 -10.52
N PHE A 42 -11.87 -1.82 -9.95
CA PHE A 42 -13.31 -1.96 -10.20
C PHE A 42 -14.12 -0.83 -9.58
N ARG A 43 -13.76 -0.39 -8.37
CA ARG A 43 -14.40 0.77 -7.73
C ARG A 43 -14.24 2.04 -8.54
N ARG A 44 -13.06 2.25 -9.16
CA ARG A 44 -12.82 3.36 -10.05
C ARG A 44 -13.67 3.27 -11.30
N ALA A 45 -13.75 2.10 -11.94
CA ALA A 45 -14.60 1.91 -13.11
C ALA A 45 -16.08 2.19 -12.81
N CYS A 46 -16.57 1.78 -11.63
CA CYS A 46 -17.92 2.12 -11.18
C CYS A 46 -18.12 3.63 -10.98
N ALA A 47 -17.17 4.30 -10.33
CA ALA A 47 -17.21 5.75 -10.11
C ALA A 47 -17.20 6.54 -11.43
N GLU A 48 -16.38 6.14 -12.40
CA GLU A 48 -16.34 6.73 -13.74
C GLU A 48 -17.65 6.55 -14.52
N ALA A 49 -18.43 5.52 -14.21
CA ALA A 49 -19.75 5.28 -14.77
C ALA A 49 -20.89 6.00 -14.02
N GLY A 50 -20.58 6.68 -12.90
CA GLY A 50 -21.56 7.40 -12.07
C GLY A 50 -22.16 6.55 -10.93
N LEU A 51 -21.72 5.31 -10.73
CA LEU A 51 -22.14 4.47 -9.61
C LEU A 51 -21.22 4.72 -8.41
N ASN A 52 -21.80 4.81 -7.19
CA ASN A 52 -21.01 4.93 -5.98
C ASN A 52 -20.00 3.75 -5.87
N PRO A 53 -18.70 4.00 -5.70
CA PRO A 53 -17.67 2.95 -5.72
C PRO A 53 -17.82 1.89 -4.62
N TYR A 54 -18.53 2.20 -3.55
CA TYR A 54 -18.80 1.26 -2.45
C TYR A 54 -20.00 0.34 -2.69
N LEU A 55 -20.72 0.52 -3.80
CA LEU A 55 -21.75 -0.40 -4.30
C LEU A 55 -21.15 -1.43 -5.29
N CYS A 56 -19.83 -1.60 -5.26
CA CYS A 56 -19.10 -2.61 -6.01
C CYS A 56 -18.45 -3.62 -5.05
N GLU A 57 -18.78 -4.89 -5.22
CA GLU A 57 -18.20 -6.00 -4.46
C GLU A 57 -17.49 -7.00 -5.38
N ILE A 58 -16.51 -7.72 -4.85
CA ILE A 58 -15.76 -8.72 -5.62
C ILE A 58 -15.94 -10.10 -5.01
N ALA A 59 -16.52 -10.99 -5.78
CA ALA A 59 -16.63 -12.40 -5.46
C ALA A 59 -15.32 -13.11 -5.79
N ASN A 60 -14.54 -13.47 -4.78
CA ASN A 60 -13.31 -14.19 -4.96
C ASN A 60 -13.57 -15.67 -5.28
N ILE A 61 -13.75 -15.96 -6.55
CA ILE A 61 -13.99 -17.33 -7.03
C ILE A 61 -12.71 -18.02 -7.51
N ARG A 62 -11.61 -17.29 -7.67
CA ARG A 62 -10.33 -17.88 -8.03
C ARG A 62 -9.65 -18.53 -6.82
N GLU A 63 -9.29 -17.75 -5.82
CA GLU A 63 -8.57 -18.23 -4.65
C GLU A 63 -9.45 -19.07 -3.72
N HIS A 64 -10.75 -18.77 -3.65
CA HIS A 64 -11.68 -19.51 -2.78
C HIS A 64 -12.32 -20.72 -3.42
N CYS A 65 -12.25 -20.88 -4.74
CA CYS A 65 -12.83 -22.01 -5.45
C CYS A 65 -11.82 -22.71 -6.35
N SER A 66 -11.44 -22.12 -7.49
CA SER A 66 -10.70 -22.82 -8.55
C SER A 66 -9.27 -23.20 -8.16
N TRP A 67 -8.66 -22.53 -7.19
CA TRP A 67 -7.30 -22.83 -6.73
C TRP A 67 -7.24 -23.85 -5.59
N VAL A 68 -8.30 -23.96 -4.81
CA VAL A 68 -8.31 -24.77 -3.57
C VAL A 68 -9.21 -26.01 -3.64
N HIS A 69 -9.92 -26.18 -4.75
CA HIS A 69 -10.80 -27.31 -4.99
C HIS A 69 -10.57 -27.90 -6.38
N GLU A 70 -10.83 -29.19 -6.50
CA GLU A 70 -10.89 -29.87 -7.80
C GLU A 70 -12.04 -29.31 -8.66
N LYS A 71 -11.85 -29.38 -9.98
CA LYS A 71 -12.89 -28.97 -10.93
C LYS A 71 -14.10 -29.89 -10.80
N GLY A 72 -15.28 -29.30 -10.66
CA GLY A 72 -16.50 -30.10 -10.56
C GLY A 72 -17.71 -29.26 -10.13
N GLU A 73 -18.85 -29.96 -10.07
CA GLU A 73 -20.13 -29.34 -9.75
C GLU A 73 -20.16 -28.74 -8.34
N ALA A 74 -19.52 -29.39 -7.36
CA ALA A 74 -19.44 -28.89 -5.99
C ALA A 74 -18.71 -27.55 -5.90
N THR A 75 -17.61 -27.39 -6.63
CA THR A 75 -16.84 -26.14 -6.72
C THR A 75 -17.64 -25.06 -7.43
N THR A 76 -18.38 -25.42 -8.48
CA THR A 76 -19.26 -24.48 -9.18
C THR A 76 -20.40 -24.02 -8.28
N ARG A 77 -21.03 -24.92 -7.52
CA ARG A 77 -22.05 -24.55 -6.53
C ARG A 77 -21.51 -23.56 -5.49
N LYS A 78 -20.32 -23.84 -4.93
CA LYS A 78 -19.65 -22.93 -3.99
C LYS A 78 -19.41 -21.55 -4.61
N ALA A 79 -18.95 -21.47 -5.85
CA ALA A 79 -18.75 -20.20 -6.54
C ALA A 79 -20.08 -19.44 -6.71
N VAL A 80 -21.15 -20.13 -7.09
CA VAL A 80 -22.50 -19.55 -7.19
C VAL A 80 -22.98 -19.01 -5.84
N ASP A 81 -22.77 -19.75 -4.75
CA ASP A 81 -23.17 -19.33 -3.41
C ASP A 81 -22.40 -18.09 -2.93
N ILE A 82 -21.10 -18.01 -3.23
CA ILE A 82 -20.30 -16.82 -2.96
C ILE A 82 -20.86 -15.61 -3.73
N VAL A 83 -21.14 -15.75 -5.02
CA VAL A 83 -21.71 -14.66 -5.83
C VAL A 83 -23.08 -14.24 -5.31
N LYS A 84 -23.97 -15.19 -5.02
CA LYS A 84 -25.30 -14.91 -4.43
C LYS A 84 -25.19 -14.15 -3.12
N SER A 85 -24.29 -14.56 -2.23
CA SER A 85 -24.06 -13.89 -0.94
C SER A 85 -23.63 -12.45 -1.14
N LEU A 86 -22.76 -12.17 -2.11
CA LEU A 86 -22.31 -10.81 -2.40
C LEU A 86 -23.38 -9.98 -3.13
N VAL A 87 -24.21 -10.58 -3.97
CA VAL A 87 -25.38 -9.89 -4.53
C VAL A 87 -26.32 -9.45 -3.42
N GLU A 88 -26.61 -10.33 -2.46
CA GLU A 88 -27.45 -9.96 -1.31
C GLU A 88 -26.78 -8.92 -0.41
N LYS A 89 -25.45 -8.93 -0.30
CA LYS A 89 -24.71 -7.87 0.40
C LYS A 89 -24.86 -6.52 -0.32
N VAL A 90 -24.60 -6.46 -1.64
CA VAL A 90 -24.70 -5.22 -2.42
C VAL A 90 -26.10 -4.62 -2.35
N LYS A 91 -27.16 -5.43 -2.40
CA LYS A 91 -28.54 -4.96 -2.21
C LYS A 91 -28.78 -4.23 -0.89
N ARG A 92 -27.98 -4.54 0.15
CA ARG A 92 -28.08 -3.94 1.48
C ARG A 92 -27.03 -2.88 1.75
N ASN A 93 -26.05 -2.72 0.86
CA ASN A 93 -25.04 -1.70 1.00
C ASN A 93 -25.65 -0.31 0.77
N HIS A 94 -25.14 0.66 1.49
CA HIS A 94 -25.49 2.07 1.29
C HIS A 94 -24.33 2.81 0.61
N PRO A 95 -24.63 3.84 -0.21
CA PRO A 95 -23.59 4.69 -0.75
C PRO A 95 -22.77 5.34 0.37
N LEU A 96 -21.46 5.12 0.34
CA LEU A 96 -20.55 5.72 1.32
C LEU A 96 -19.85 6.92 0.72
N VAL A 97 -19.58 7.90 1.55
CA VAL A 97 -18.77 9.08 1.20
C VAL A 97 -17.42 8.96 1.91
N PRO A 98 -16.29 9.05 1.18
CA PRO A 98 -14.97 9.01 1.81
C PRO A 98 -14.81 10.15 2.83
N ILE A 99 -14.38 9.78 4.03
CA ILE A 99 -14.03 10.77 5.05
C ILE A 99 -12.62 11.27 4.72
N GLN A 100 -12.49 12.57 4.52
CA GLN A 100 -11.21 13.23 4.34
C GLN A 100 -10.76 13.84 5.66
N VAL A 101 -9.59 13.46 6.11
CA VAL A 101 -8.96 14.05 7.29
C VAL A 101 -7.65 14.72 6.90
N PRO A 102 -7.35 15.91 7.45
CA PRO A 102 -6.06 16.54 7.23
C PRO A 102 -4.95 15.67 7.84
N ILE A 103 -3.88 15.46 7.09
CA ILE A 103 -2.71 14.75 7.57
C ILE A 103 -1.53 15.70 7.68
N THR A 104 -0.72 15.54 8.72
CA THR A 104 0.57 16.18 8.82
C THR A 104 1.55 15.44 7.93
N LYS A 105 2.10 16.11 6.91
CA LYS A 105 3.06 15.49 5.96
C LYS A 105 4.43 15.31 6.60
N LYS A 106 4.50 14.48 7.65
CA LYS A 106 5.71 14.12 8.37
C LYS A 106 5.78 12.60 8.51
N ALA A 107 6.95 12.05 8.42
CA ALA A 107 7.16 10.61 8.63
C ALA A 107 7.79 10.36 10.00
N LEU A 108 7.36 9.30 10.66
CA LEU A 108 7.99 8.76 11.86
C LEU A 108 8.68 7.45 11.50
N VAL A 109 9.98 7.36 11.70
CA VAL A 109 10.77 6.15 11.53
C VAL A 109 11.21 5.67 12.91
N ILE A 110 10.90 4.44 13.25
CA ILE A 110 11.25 3.83 14.53
C ILE A 110 12.37 2.81 14.32
N GLY A 111 13.52 3.07 14.92
CA GLY A 111 14.73 2.29 14.81
C GLY A 111 15.79 2.94 13.92
N GLY A 112 16.92 3.29 14.52
CA GLY A 112 18.07 3.95 13.88
C GLY A 112 19.11 2.97 13.33
N GLY A 113 18.75 1.73 13.00
CA GLY A 113 19.59 0.81 12.27
C GLY A 113 19.77 1.24 10.81
N ILE A 114 20.53 0.46 10.01
CA ILE A 114 20.82 0.81 8.61
C ILE A 114 19.57 1.04 7.78
N ALA A 115 18.55 0.20 7.95
CA ALA A 115 17.29 0.34 7.23
C ALA A 115 16.53 1.62 7.61
N GLY A 116 16.47 1.94 8.91
CA GLY A 116 15.80 3.16 9.38
C GLY A 116 16.53 4.43 8.97
N ILE A 117 17.86 4.40 8.99
CA ILE A 117 18.68 5.52 8.49
C ILE A 117 18.43 5.74 7.02
N GLN A 118 18.49 4.67 6.19
CA GLN A 118 18.28 4.78 4.75
C GLN A 118 16.86 5.25 4.43
N ALA A 119 15.83 4.65 5.05
CA ALA A 119 14.45 5.08 4.87
C ALA A 119 14.24 6.56 5.24
N SER A 120 14.87 7.01 6.34
CA SER A 120 14.79 8.42 6.75
C SER A 120 15.41 9.36 5.74
N LEU A 121 16.55 8.98 5.16
CA LEU A 121 17.22 9.76 4.12
C LEU A 121 16.40 9.82 2.84
N ASP A 122 15.86 8.68 2.38
CA ASP A 122 15.06 8.61 1.17
C ASP A 122 13.78 9.45 1.29
N ILE A 123 13.06 9.34 2.41
CA ILE A 123 11.87 10.15 2.68
C ILE A 123 12.22 11.66 2.76
N ALA A 124 13.34 12.00 3.40
CA ALA A 124 13.79 13.39 3.47
C ALA A 124 14.19 13.94 2.09
N ASN A 125 14.84 13.13 1.26
CA ASN A 125 15.20 13.48 -0.12
C ASN A 125 13.95 13.67 -1.01
N CYS A 126 12.84 13.00 -0.70
CA CYS A 126 11.54 13.25 -1.31
C CYS A 126 10.87 14.56 -0.81
N GLY A 127 11.52 15.33 0.04
CA GLY A 127 11.01 16.63 0.52
C GLY A 127 10.11 16.55 1.75
N HIS A 128 10.02 15.40 2.43
CA HIS A 128 9.21 15.22 3.62
C HIS A 128 10.04 15.33 4.91
N GLN A 129 9.48 15.98 5.92
CA GLN A 129 10.10 15.99 7.24
C GLN A 129 10.05 14.61 7.88
N VAL A 130 11.18 14.15 8.42
CA VAL A 130 11.30 12.84 9.08
C VAL A 130 11.72 13.02 10.53
N ILE A 131 11.07 12.24 11.41
CA ILE A 131 11.46 12.08 12.80
C ILE A 131 11.95 10.65 12.95
N LEU A 132 13.25 10.46 13.21
CA LEU A 132 13.83 9.16 13.48
C LEU A 132 13.92 8.97 15.01
N VAL A 133 13.37 7.89 15.51
CA VAL A 133 13.41 7.52 16.94
C VAL A 133 14.31 6.30 17.10
N GLU A 134 15.30 6.40 17.97
CA GLU A 134 16.20 5.31 18.36
C GLU A 134 16.15 5.13 19.87
N LYS A 135 16.16 3.87 20.34
CA LYS A 135 16.20 3.54 21.78
C LYS A 135 17.60 3.60 22.36
N GLU A 136 18.62 3.33 21.54
CA GLU A 136 20.03 3.37 21.94
C GLU A 136 20.59 4.78 21.83
N PRO A 137 21.65 5.12 22.57
CA PRO A 137 22.27 6.46 22.55
C PRO A 137 22.92 6.81 21.21
N SER A 138 23.11 5.84 20.30
CA SER A 138 23.69 6.04 18.97
C SER A 138 22.87 5.36 17.90
N ILE A 139 22.86 5.92 16.68
CA ILE A 139 22.30 5.29 15.50
C ILE A 139 23.31 4.35 14.87
N GLY A 140 22.85 3.41 14.02
CA GLY A 140 23.65 2.41 13.33
C GLY A 140 23.26 0.97 13.66
N GLY A 141 22.66 0.75 14.83
CA GLY A 141 22.22 -0.56 15.29
C GLY A 141 23.37 -1.58 15.30
N HIS A 142 23.09 -2.83 14.98
CA HIS A 142 24.11 -3.89 14.93
C HIS A 142 25.26 -3.60 13.95
N MET A 143 25.01 -2.87 12.89
CA MET A 143 26.04 -2.55 11.88
C MET A 143 27.16 -1.66 12.46
N SER A 144 26.84 -0.78 13.41
CA SER A 144 27.83 0.06 14.07
C SER A 144 28.80 -0.73 15.00
N GLN A 145 28.39 -1.95 15.35
CA GLN A 145 29.16 -2.85 16.23
C GLN A 145 30.11 -3.78 15.45
N LEU A 146 29.93 -3.87 14.11
CA LEU A 146 30.74 -4.72 13.24
C LEU A 146 31.99 -3.97 12.78
N SER A 147 33.16 -4.42 13.21
CA SER A 147 34.44 -3.92 12.69
C SER A 147 34.79 -4.61 11.37
N GLY A 148 35.21 -3.85 10.37
CA GLY A 148 35.75 -4.38 9.11
C GLY A 148 34.71 -4.85 8.09
N TYR A 149 33.46 -4.40 8.16
CA TYR A 149 32.45 -4.72 7.15
C TYR A 149 32.79 -4.04 5.81
N ARG A 150 33.10 -4.87 4.78
CA ARG A 150 33.16 -4.43 3.40
C ARG A 150 31.83 -4.68 2.73
N ILE A 151 31.17 -3.64 2.25
CA ILE A 151 30.08 -3.79 1.29
C ILE A 151 30.72 -4.27 -0.01
N SER A 152 30.58 -5.56 -0.33
CA SER A 152 31.02 -6.14 -1.59
C SER A 152 30.06 -5.71 -2.71
N GLY A 153 30.32 -4.55 -3.29
CA GLY A 153 29.70 -4.08 -4.53
C GLY A 153 30.83 -3.52 -5.37
N SER A 154 31.22 -4.23 -6.44
CA SER A 154 32.12 -3.83 -7.51
C SER A 154 32.67 -2.40 -7.42
N ALA A 155 33.83 -2.21 -6.83
CA ALA A 155 34.48 -0.92 -6.86
C ALA A 155 35.98 -1.11 -7.07
N THR A 156 36.37 -0.93 -8.28
CA THR A 156 37.66 -0.34 -8.61
C THR A 156 37.60 1.14 -8.26
N GLY A 157 37.93 1.50 -7.00
CA GLY A 157 38.02 2.87 -6.53
C GLY A 157 38.50 2.92 -5.09
N PRO A 158 39.28 3.95 -4.67
CA PRO A 158 39.80 4.06 -3.34
C PRO A 158 38.66 4.06 -2.32
N SER A 159 38.86 3.31 -1.23
CA SER A 159 37.95 3.20 -0.10
C SER A 159 37.49 4.59 0.37
N ARG A 160 36.33 5.01 -0.06
CA ARG A 160 35.64 6.10 0.65
C ARG A 160 35.15 5.51 1.96
N SER A 161 35.90 5.73 3.04
CA SER A 161 35.31 5.74 4.38
C SER A 161 34.01 6.53 4.23
N ALA A 162 32.86 5.92 4.62
CA ALA A 162 31.61 6.66 4.68
C ALA A 162 31.80 7.74 5.73
N HIS A 163 32.35 8.86 5.31
CA HIS A 163 32.31 10.09 6.05
C HIS A 163 30.84 10.48 6.05
N LEU A 164 30.19 10.17 7.16
CA LEU A 164 28.95 10.87 7.49
C LEU A 164 29.28 12.36 7.37
N PRO A 165 28.55 13.14 6.56
CA PRO A 165 28.81 14.56 6.44
C PRO A 165 28.83 15.15 7.83
N SER A 166 29.83 16.01 8.09
CA SER A 166 29.99 16.69 9.37
C SER A 166 28.65 17.27 9.81
N PRO A 167 28.28 17.16 11.08
CA PRO A 167 26.99 17.62 11.54
C PRO A 167 26.88 19.12 11.30
N ASP A 168 26.10 19.51 10.30
CA ASP A 168 25.64 20.89 10.21
C ASP A 168 24.95 21.22 11.53
N ARG A 169 25.40 22.31 12.18
CA ARG A 169 24.99 22.70 13.53
C ARG A 169 23.48 22.96 13.71
N ARG A 170 22.66 22.68 12.72
CA ARG A 170 21.20 22.81 12.72
C ARG A 170 20.44 21.51 12.94
N ARG A 171 21.11 20.41 13.32
CA ARG A 171 20.49 19.17 13.72
C ARG A 171 20.19 19.21 15.22
N TRP A 172 18.93 19.43 15.57
CA TRP A 172 18.47 19.47 16.95
C TRP A 172 18.25 18.03 17.45
N TRP A 173 19.03 17.64 18.45
CA TRP A 173 18.81 16.49 19.27
C TRP A 173 17.77 16.87 20.33
N ARG A 174 16.64 16.20 20.39
CA ARG A 174 15.72 16.34 21.51
C ARG A 174 15.73 15.04 22.30
N TYR A 175 15.97 15.17 23.59
CA TYR A 175 15.82 14.12 24.58
C TYR A 175 14.40 14.22 25.12
N ASP A 176 13.59 13.11 25.02
CA ASP A 176 12.29 13.09 25.66
C ASP A 176 12.45 12.69 27.14
N ARG A 177 11.43 13.00 27.97
CA ARG A 177 11.42 12.66 29.41
C ARG A 177 11.46 11.16 29.69
N SER A 178 11.32 10.30 28.68
CA SER A 178 11.39 8.84 28.77
C SER A 178 12.76 8.25 28.41
N GLY A 179 13.77 9.09 28.18
CA GLY A 179 15.14 8.66 27.90
C GLY A 179 15.42 8.27 26.45
N ARG A 180 14.60 8.68 25.49
CA ARG A 180 14.75 8.34 24.07
C ARG A 180 15.32 9.51 23.27
N TYR A 181 16.20 9.20 22.33
CA TYR A 181 16.77 10.19 21.42
C TYR A 181 15.88 10.36 20.18
N LEU A 182 15.54 11.61 19.91
CA LEU A 182 14.76 12.01 18.73
C LEU A 182 15.67 12.71 17.73
N HIS A 183 15.77 12.16 16.54
CA HIS A 183 16.46 12.79 15.42
C HIS A 183 15.44 13.38 14.45
N THR A 184 15.58 14.67 14.15
CA THR A 184 14.78 15.29 13.10
C THR A 184 15.69 15.52 11.89
N VAL A 185 15.32 14.94 10.75
CA VAL A 185 15.96 15.19 9.45
C VAL A 185 15.09 16.16 8.69
N SER A 186 15.61 17.35 8.41
CA SER A 186 14.93 18.33 7.53
C SER A 186 15.42 18.14 6.09
N PRO A 187 14.56 18.35 5.08
CA PRO A 187 15.00 18.39 3.70
C PRO A 187 16.06 19.47 3.52
N ALA A 188 17.07 19.16 2.71
CA ALA A 188 18.07 20.16 2.34
C ALA A 188 17.36 21.29 1.56
N SER A 189 17.49 22.53 2.01
CA SER A 189 17.10 23.68 1.22
C SER A 189 17.96 23.71 -0.05
N ARG A 190 17.32 23.62 -1.21
CA ARG A 190 17.94 23.88 -2.51
C ARG A 190 18.24 25.36 -2.64
#